data_2b92b2142eb3a4093bf638691ea9ad88
#
_entry.id   2b92b2142eb3a4093bf638691ea9ad88
#
_cell.length_a   1.000
_cell.length_b   1.000
_cell.length_c   1.000
_cell.angle_alpha   90.00
_cell.angle_beta   90.00
_cell.angle_gamma   90.00
#
_symmetry.space_group_name_H-M   'P 1'
#
loop_
_entity.id
_entity.type
_entity.pdbx_description
1 polymer ?
#
loop_
_entity_poly.entity_id
_entity_poly.type
_entity_poly.pdbx_seq_one_letter_code
_entity_poly.pdbx_strand_id
1 'polypeptide(L)'
;MNNDIMIEFRNLTKKFKDFYAVSNINLEISRGEIVGFLGPNGAGKSTTMKMLAHLLKPTEGEIWIRGNGELQKLSSHNKDYLLNNIGFLIENPAFYGNVTPRLVLKYFASLKGYPRNKINNRIEEIIEFFRMSDWIDKKIKTFSKGMRQKIGIASAIIHDPDIIVLDEPSTGLDPKARIEIRDFILKLKKIGKTIFLSSHLLYEVSEIADRVAIINKGNLIAFDTLDNLEAKAKKSIIHFELFGHPEENIKSMLKNIEEIVYPLTGISRDLNWVNYIEESKIFQIFFNGHSENQLNIFEALLKNGYRIIEFSVPKAGLLENLFLEMVNPEGNLNFNNNNHSNLNNVHKELIVEEVQ
;
A
#
# COMPACT_ATOMS: atom_id res chain seq x y z
N MET A 1 17.27 -24.84 -4.52
CA MET A 1 17.15 -23.57 -3.74
C MET A 1 16.60 -22.54 -4.70
N ASN A 2 15.57 -21.82 -4.29
CA ASN A 2 14.86 -20.89 -5.17
C ASN A 2 15.79 -19.71 -5.52
N ASN A 3 16.32 -19.69 -6.74
CA ASN A 3 17.34 -18.71 -7.18
C ASN A 3 16.79 -17.29 -7.33
N ASP A 4 15.52 -17.06 -6.95
CA ASP A 4 14.81 -15.81 -7.18
C ASP A 4 14.61 -14.93 -5.93
N ILE A 5 14.83 -15.47 -4.71
CA ILE A 5 14.61 -14.70 -3.48
C ILE A 5 15.71 -13.64 -3.33
N MET A 6 15.31 -12.38 -3.13
CA MET A 6 16.19 -11.23 -2.92
C MET A 6 16.29 -10.84 -1.44
N ILE A 7 15.17 -10.92 -0.70
CA ILE A 7 15.11 -10.68 0.75
C ILE A 7 14.27 -11.79 1.38
N GLU A 8 14.72 -12.29 2.55
CA GLU A 8 13.98 -13.25 3.34
C GLU A 8 14.04 -12.87 4.81
N PHE A 9 12.88 -12.82 5.46
CA PHE A 9 12.77 -12.70 6.92
C PHE A 9 12.42 -14.07 7.50
N ARG A 10 13.20 -14.50 8.50
CA ARG A 10 12.99 -15.77 9.22
C ARG A 10 12.75 -15.49 10.68
N ASN A 11 11.52 -15.70 11.14
CA ASN A 11 11.07 -15.51 12.53
C ASN A 11 11.43 -14.12 13.08
N LEU A 12 11.39 -13.09 12.20
CA LEU A 12 11.87 -11.76 12.53
C LEU A 12 11.04 -11.15 13.66
N THR A 13 11.69 -10.82 14.77
CA THR A 13 11.05 -10.33 15.98
C THR A 13 11.77 -9.11 16.54
N LYS A 14 11.00 -8.09 16.95
CA LYS A 14 11.49 -6.95 17.69
C LYS A 14 10.65 -6.67 18.90
N LYS A 15 11.25 -6.79 20.07
CA LYS A 15 10.67 -6.47 21.37
C LYS A 15 11.33 -5.23 21.95
N PHE A 16 10.54 -4.28 22.46
CA PHE A 16 10.95 -3.14 23.24
C PHE A 16 10.37 -3.27 24.65
N LYS A 17 11.20 -3.58 25.63
CA LYS A 17 10.76 -3.94 26.99
C LYS A 17 9.70 -5.06 26.91
N ASP A 18 8.44 -4.75 27.23
CA ASP A 18 7.33 -5.72 27.24
C ASP A 18 6.48 -5.67 25.97
N PHE A 19 6.77 -4.74 25.05
CA PHE A 19 5.99 -4.54 23.83
C PHE A 19 6.66 -5.19 22.62
N TYR A 20 5.94 -6.08 21.92
CA TYR A 20 6.34 -6.66 20.63
C TYR A 20 5.94 -5.72 19.50
N ALA A 21 6.90 -4.99 18.95
CA ALA A 21 6.68 -4.13 17.78
C ALA A 21 6.62 -4.94 16.47
N VAL A 22 7.32 -6.08 16.44
CA VAL A 22 7.32 -7.06 15.34
C VAL A 22 7.44 -8.44 15.99
N SER A 23 6.62 -9.39 15.59
CA SER A 23 6.54 -10.72 16.19
C SER A 23 6.53 -11.80 15.11
N ASN A 24 7.60 -12.58 15.06
CA ASN A 24 7.71 -13.80 14.25
C ASN A 24 7.35 -13.63 12.76
N ILE A 25 7.79 -12.55 12.11
CA ILE A 25 7.51 -12.34 10.69
C ILE A 25 8.38 -13.28 9.85
N ASN A 26 7.69 -14.02 8.94
CA ASN A 26 8.29 -14.83 7.89
C ASN A 26 7.79 -14.30 6.55
N LEU A 27 8.71 -13.84 5.68
CA LEU A 27 8.40 -13.19 4.42
C LEU A 27 9.52 -13.40 3.42
N GLU A 28 9.18 -13.68 2.17
CA GLU A 28 10.13 -13.81 1.07
C GLU A 28 9.78 -12.81 -0.04
N ILE A 29 10.76 -12.04 -0.51
CA ILE A 29 10.62 -11.10 -1.62
C ILE A 29 11.46 -11.60 -2.78
N SER A 30 10.80 -11.82 -3.93
CA SER A 30 11.45 -12.34 -5.13
C SER A 30 12.00 -11.22 -6.01
N ARG A 31 12.89 -11.59 -6.94
CA ARG A 31 13.50 -10.65 -7.89
C ARG A 31 12.45 -10.00 -8.78
N GLY A 32 12.53 -8.68 -8.94
CA GLY A 32 11.72 -7.93 -9.89
C GLY A 32 10.27 -7.75 -9.48
N GLU A 33 9.86 -8.20 -8.27
CA GLU A 33 8.50 -7.94 -7.77
C GLU A 33 8.42 -6.68 -6.93
N ILE A 34 7.22 -6.12 -6.85
CA ILE A 34 6.84 -5.12 -5.87
C ILE A 34 6.04 -5.81 -4.77
N VAL A 35 6.56 -5.78 -3.55
CA VAL A 35 5.83 -6.22 -2.35
C VAL A 35 5.40 -5.00 -1.55
N GLY A 36 4.08 -4.86 -1.36
CA GLY A 36 3.48 -3.87 -0.49
C GLY A 36 3.37 -4.37 0.94
N PHE A 37 3.91 -3.65 1.91
CA PHE A 37 3.82 -3.95 3.34
C PHE A 37 2.78 -3.05 3.99
N LEU A 38 1.55 -3.57 4.10
CA LEU A 38 0.35 -2.82 4.45
C LEU A 38 -0.03 -3.00 5.91
N GLY A 39 -0.41 -1.92 6.57
CA GLY A 39 -0.91 -1.98 7.95
C GLY A 39 -1.17 -0.60 8.52
N PRO A 40 -1.95 -0.50 9.61
CA PRO A 40 -2.21 0.76 10.28
C PRO A 40 -0.94 1.38 10.88
N ASN A 41 -1.05 2.63 11.32
CA ASN A 41 0.04 3.28 12.05
C ASN A 41 0.32 2.50 13.34
N GLY A 42 1.61 2.28 13.63
CA GLY A 42 2.03 1.46 14.78
C GLY A 42 2.00 -0.05 14.57
N ALA A 43 1.62 -0.56 13.38
CA ALA A 43 1.58 -2.00 13.10
C ALA A 43 2.95 -2.69 13.06
N GLY A 44 4.07 -1.93 12.99
CA GLY A 44 5.43 -2.49 12.93
C GLY A 44 6.14 -2.27 11.60
N LYS A 45 5.54 -1.58 10.61
CA LYS A 45 6.08 -1.37 9.25
C LYS A 45 7.47 -0.73 9.27
N SER A 46 7.59 0.48 9.78
CA SER A 46 8.88 1.20 9.86
C SER A 46 9.90 0.49 10.74
N THR A 47 9.45 -0.22 11.79
CA THR A 47 10.34 -1.05 12.63
C THR A 47 10.97 -2.17 11.81
N THR A 48 10.20 -2.87 10.98
CA THR A 48 10.68 -3.93 10.09
C THR A 48 11.69 -3.37 9.07
N MET A 49 11.36 -2.23 8.44
CA MET A 49 12.26 -1.59 7.48
C MET A 49 13.55 -1.08 8.11
N LYS A 50 13.49 -0.55 9.36
CA LYS A 50 14.69 -0.17 10.13
C LYS A 50 15.56 -1.38 10.49
N MET A 51 14.97 -2.55 10.76
CA MET A 51 15.73 -3.78 10.96
C MET A 51 16.42 -4.24 9.67
N LEU A 52 15.71 -4.19 8.53
CA LEU A 52 16.29 -4.49 7.22
C LEU A 52 17.46 -3.55 6.86
N ALA A 53 17.34 -2.27 7.17
CA ALA A 53 18.40 -1.28 6.97
C ALA A 53 19.53 -1.38 8.01
N HIS A 54 19.46 -2.35 8.92
CA HIS A 54 20.41 -2.52 10.03
C HIS A 54 20.53 -1.30 10.96
N LEU A 55 19.53 -0.41 10.95
CA LEU A 55 19.40 0.73 11.86
C LEU A 55 18.87 0.28 13.23
N LEU A 56 18.23 -0.87 13.27
CA LEU A 56 17.67 -1.48 14.46
C LEU A 56 18.02 -2.97 14.45
N LYS A 57 18.60 -3.47 15.57
CA LYS A 57 18.91 -4.89 15.68
C LYS A 57 17.64 -5.69 16.02
N PRO A 58 17.34 -6.79 15.33
CA PRO A 58 16.31 -7.75 15.75
C PRO A 58 16.57 -8.25 17.18
N THR A 59 15.50 -8.56 17.91
CA THR A 59 15.60 -9.25 19.21
C THR A 59 15.78 -10.75 18.95
N GLU A 60 15.03 -11.30 17.99
CA GLU A 60 15.11 -12.70 17.56
C GLU A 60 14.91 -12.78 16.04
N GLY A 61 15.26 -13.93 15.46
CA GLY A 61 15.13 -14.16 14.03
C GLY A 61 16.25 -13.57 13.20
N GLU A 62 16.08 -13.66 11.88
CA GLU A 62 17.14 -13.38 10.92
C GLU A 62 16.60 -12.66 9.69
N ILE A 63 17.46 -11.85 9.07
CA ILE A 63 17.24 -11.22 7.78
C ILE A 63 18.30 -11.77 6.82
N TRP A 64 17.86 -12.25 5.67
CA TRP A 64 18.70 -12.73 4.62
C TRP A 64 18.55 -11.88 3.37
N ILE A 65 19.66 -11.54 2.73
CA ILE A 65 19.70 -10.65 1.56
C ILE A 65 20.57 -11.32 0.48
N ARG A 66 20.14 -11.26 -0.77
CA ARG A 66 20.92 -11.75 -1.90
C ARG A 66 22.10 -10.82 -2.18
N GLY A 67 23.29 -11.38 -2.15
CA GLY A 67 24.54 -10.74 -2.52
C GLY A 67 25.43 -11.70 -3.30
N ASN A 68 26.06 -11.27 -4.40
CA ASN A 68 26.91 -12.11 -5.29
C ASN A 68 26.24 -13.42 -5.74
N GLY A 69 24.93 -13.38 -6.02
CA GLY A 69 24.19 -14.57 -6.46
C GLY A 69 23.70 -15.51 -5.35
N GLU A 70 24.13 -15.32 -4.11
CA GLU A 70 23.74 -16.16 -2.98
C GLU A 70 22.95 -15.39 -1.92
N LEU A 71 22.05 -16.10 -1.22
CA LEU A 71 21.30 -15.55 -0.09
C LEU A 71 22.18 -15.62 1.17
N GLN A 72 22.48 -14.48 1.78
CA GLN A 72 23.39 -14.34 2.92
C GLN A 72 22.66 -13.71 4.10
N LYS A 73 22.91 -14.24 5.30
CA LYS A 73 22.40 -13.67 6.55
C LYS A 73 23.03 -12.29 6.80
N LEU A 74 22.18 -11.28 6.99
CA LEU A 74 22.62 -9.93 7.36
C LEU A 74 23.24 -9.92 8.76
N SER A 75 24.44 -9.40 8.86
CA SER A 75 25.21 -9.31 10.11
C SER A 75 26.08 -8.06 10.13
N SER A 76 26.63 -7.72 11.29
CA SER A 76 27.55 -6.58 11.41
C SER A 76 28.82 -6.72 10.57
N HIS A 77 29.21 -7.94 10.19
CA HIS A 77 30.41 -8.21 9.40
C HIS A 77 30.22 -8.00 7.89
N ASN A 78 29.02 -8.21 7.36
CA ASN A 78 28.76 -8.14 5.91
C ASN A 78 27.72 -7.06 5.52
N LYS A 79 27.21 -6.29 6.51
CA LYS A 79 26.15 -5.29 6.28
C LYS A 79 26.53 -4.28 5.20
N ASP A 80 27.74 -3.75 5.22
CA ASP A 80 28.17 -2.69 4.30
C ASP A 80 28.16 -3.19 2.85
N TYR A 81 28.54 -4.44 2.62
CA TYR A 81 28.48 -5.10 1.35
C TYR A 81 27.02 -5.37 0.91
N LEU A 82 26.21 -6.03 1.77
CA LEU A 82 24.83 -6.40 1.43
C LEU A 82 23.92 -5.18 1.25
N LEU A 83 24.02 -4.20 2.16
CA LEU A 83 23.20 -3.00 2.12
C LEU A 83 23.62 -2.01 1.01
N ASN A 84 24.82 -2.19 0.45
CA ASN A 84 25.22 -1.38 -0.71
C ASN A 84 24.42 -1.74 -1.96
N ASN A 85 23.83 -2.94 -2.05
CA ASN A 85 22.92 -3.33 -3.14
C ASN A 85 21.46 -2.92 -2.88
N ILE A 86 21.19 -2.15 -1.81
CA ILE A 86 19.85 -1.71 -1.44
C ILE A 86 19.79 -0.18 -1.40
N GLY A 87 18.82 0.38 -2.09
CA GLY A 87 18.42 1.78 -1.96
C GLY A 87 17.35 1.94 -0.88
N PHE A 88 17.62 2.78 0.10
CA PHE A 88 16.68 3.01 1.20
C PHE A 88 16.12 4.43 1.21
N LEU A 89 14.82 4.53 1.37
CA LEU A 89 14.13 5.73 1.81
C LEU A 89 13.29 5.37 3.03
N ILE A 90 13.84 5.58 4.22
CA ILE A 90 13.18 5.31 5.50
C ILE A 90 12.86 6.64 6.15
N GLU A 91 11.56 6.84 6.46
CA GLU A 91 11.01 8.10 6.95
C GLU A 91 11.10 9.26 5.93
N ASN A 92 10.67 10.45 6.34
CA ASN A 92 10.68 11.62 5.46
C ASN A 92 12.11 12.09 5.21
N PRO A 93 12.49 12.35 3.95
CA PRO A 93 13.83 12.82 3.65
C PRO A 93 14.07 14.21 4.20
N ALA A 94 15.06 14.33 5.08
CA ALA A 94 15.51 15.59 5.64
C ALA A 94 16.78 16.06 4.92
N PHE A 95 16.66 17.13 4.16
CA PHE A 95 17.80 17.75 3.44
C PHE A 95 18.10 19.14 3.98
N TYR A 96 19.38 19.53 3.93
CA TYR A 96 19.75 20.91 4.20
C TYR A 96 19.11 21.85 3.18
N GLY A 97 18.38 22.87 3.64
CA GLY A 97 17.58 23.75 2.76
C GLY A 97 18.40 24.56 1.77
N ASN A 98 19.67 24.85 2.08
CA ASN A 98 20.55 25.70 1.25
C ASN A 98 21.34 24.96 0.17
N VAL A 99 21.21 23.63 0.07
CA VAL A 99 21.83 22.82 -1.00
C VAL A 99 20.88 22.63 -2.17
N THR A 100 21.43 22.22 -3.32
CA THR A 100 20.66 21.86 -4.51
C THR A 100 20.51 20.34 -4.59
N PRO A 101 19.47 19.82 -5.26
CA PRO A 101 19.32 18.37 -5.50
C PRO A 101 20.53 17.75 -6.20
N ARG A 102 21.12 18.42 -7.16
CA ARG A 102 22.34 17.99 -7.86
C ARG A 102 23.46 17.70 -6.85
N LEU A 103 23.67 18.58 -5.88
CA LEU A 103 24.69 18.40 -4.85
C LEU A 103 24.35 17.21 -3.94
N VAL A 104 23.07 17.04 -3.57
CA VAL A 104 22.58 15.91 -2.80
C VAL A 104 22.86 14.59 -3.52
N LEU A 105 22.46 14.48 -4.80
CA LEU A 105 22.69 13.29 -5.61
C LEU A 105 24.16 12.97 -5.76
N LYS A 106 25.01 13.98 -5.98
CA LYS A 106 26.47 13.83 -6.05
C LYS A 106 27.06 13.30 -4.74
N TYR A 107 26.57 13.83 -3.62
CA TYR A 107 26.98 13.37 -2.29
C TYR A 107 26.62 11.90 -2.05
N PHE A 108 25.35 11.51 -2.31
CA PHE A 108 24.94 10.12 -2.09
C PHE A 108 25.62 9.15 -3.07
N ALA A 109 25.81 9.52 -4.33
CA ALA A 109 26.60 8.71 -5.27
C ALA A 109 28.02 8.47 -4.77
N SER A 110 28.67 9.50 -4.26
CA SER A 110 30.02 9.40 -3.71
C SER A 110 30.05 8.54 -2.44
N LEU A 111 29.09 8.73 -1.54
CA LEU A 111 28.95 7.97 -0.29
C LEU A 111 28.76 6.47 -0.56
N LYS A 112 28.00 6.14 -1.59
CA LYS A 112 27.74 4.74 -2.02
C LYS A 112 28.87 4.16 -2.89
N GLY A 113 29.97 4.88 -3.09
CA GLY A 113 31.12 4.40 -3.85
C GLY A 113 30.88 4.29 -5.35
N TYR A 114 29.88 4.99 -5.89
CA TYR A 114 29.64 5.02 -7.34
C TYR A 114 30.88 5.56 -8.09
N PRO A 115 31.27 4.98 -9.25
CA PRO A 115 32.49 5.39 -9.95
C PRO A 115 32.52 6.89 -10.24
N ARG A 116 33.54 7.60 -9.74
CA ARG A 116 33.64 9.08 -9.78
C ARG A 116 33.49 9.65 -11.20
N ASN A 117 34.08 8.98 -12.19
CA ASN A 117 34.00 9.38 -13.58
C ASN A 117 32.61 9.20 -14.22
N LYS A 118 31.70 8.45 -13.60
CA LYS A 118 30.34 8.20 -14.06
C LYS A 118 29.27 8.98 -13.29
N ILE A 119 29.61 9.62 -12.17
CA ILE A 119 28.64 10.28 -11.29
C ILE A 119 27.82 11.35 -12.07
N ASN A 120 28.46 12.19 -12.85
CA ASN A 120 27.74 13.26 -13.55
C ASN A 120 26.75 12.69 -14.57
N ASN A 121 27.15 11.70 -15.36
CA ASN A 121 26.23 11.04 -16.31
C ASN A 121 25.06 10.40 -15.57
N ARG A 122 25.33 9.71 -14.46
CA ARG A 122 24.29 9.10 -13.65
C ARG A 122 23.31 10.12 -13.07
N ILE A 123 23.78 11.27 -12.68
CA ILE A 123 22.92 12.38 -12.21
C ILE A 123 22.01 12.86 -13.35
N GLU A 124 22.52 13.00 -14.57
CA GLU A 124 21.67 13.41 -15.71
C GLU A 124 20.61 12.35 -16.05
N GLU A 125 20.95 11.05 -16.00
CA GLU A 125 19.96 9.97 -16.13
C GLU A 125 18.85 10.06 -15.08
N ILE A 126 19.20 10.32 -13.82
CA ILE A 126 18.25 10.47 -12.71
C ILE A 126 17.39 11.72 -12.87
N ILE A 127 17.98 12.83 -13.34
CA ILE A 127 17.25 14.08 -13.62
C ILE A 127 16.18 13.86 -14.68
N GLU A 128 16.53 13.17 -15.75
CA GLU A 128 15.60 12.85 -16.84
C GLU A 128 14.49 11.89 -16.34
N PHE A 129 14.89 10.81 -15.65
CA PHE A 129 13.95 9.82 -15.12
C PHE A 129 12.87 10.43 -14.21
N PHE A 130 13.25 11.33 -13.30
CA PHE A 130 12.34 12.01 -12.37
C PHE A 130 11.78 13.33 -12.87
N ARG A 131 12.12 13.77 -14.11
CA ARG A 131 11.70 15.04 -14.69
C ARG A 131 12.06 16.22 -13.78
N MET A 132 13.33 16.32 -13.37
CA MET A 132 13.81 17.32 -12.41
C MET A 132 14.56 18.48 -13.05
N SER A 133 14.67 18.56 -14.38
CA SER A 133 15.51 19.52 -15.12
C SER A 133 15.29 20.98 -14.73
N ASP A 134 14.03 21.39 -14.53
CA ASP A 134 13.66 22.79 -14.28
C ASP A 134 14.07 23.31 -12.89
N TRP A 135 14.38 22.39 -11.96
CA TRP A 135 14.61 22.75 -10.56
C TRP A 135 15.79 22.05 -9.89
N ILE A 136 16.53 21.20 -10.60
CA ILE A 136 17.65 20.42 -10.05
C ILE A 136 18.75 21.29 -9.42
N ASP A 137 18.91 22.52 -9.92
CA ASP A 137 19.93 23.47 -9.45
C ASP A 137 19.35 24.59 -8.55
N LYS A 138 18.04 24.50 -8.19
CA LYS A 138 17.41 25.38 -7.21
C LYS A 138 17.61 24.88 -5.79
N LYS A 139 17.53 25.74 -4.79
CA LYS A 139 17.71 25.38 -3.37
C LYS A 139 16.51 24.64 -2.83
N ILE A 140 16.74 23.54 -2.11
CA ILE A 140 15.71 22.64 -1.58
C ILE A 140 14.73 23.33 -0.61
N LYS A 141 15.13 24.40 0.06
CA LYS A 141 14.25 25.16 0.99
C LYS A 141 12.96 25.67 0.36
N THR A 142 12.92 25.83 -0.96
CA THR A 142 11.75 26.33 -1.71
C THR A 142 10.84 25.20 -2.21
N PHE A 143 11.15 23.95 -1.90
CA PHE A 143 10.50 22.81 -2.51
C PHE A 143 9.27 22.34 -1.74
N SER A 144 8.26 21.87 -2.49
CA SER A 144 7.11 21.16 -1.96
C SER A 144 7.54 19.81 -1.32
N LYS A 145 6.63 19.20 -0.57
CA LYS A 145 6.87 17.87 0.00
C LYS A 145 7.13 16.83 -1.10
N GLY A 146 6.35 16.86 -2.18
CA GLY A 146 6.51 15.96 -3.32
C GLY A 146 7.87 16.11 -4.03
N MET A 147 8.35 17.34 -4.20
CA MET A 147 9.70 17.58 -4.76
C MET A 147 10.78 16.99 -3.85
N ARG A 148 10.69 17.18 -2.53
CA ARG A 148 11.64 16.58 -1.57
C ARG A 148 11.57 15.06 -1.59
N GLN A 149 10.38 14.47 -1.73
CA GLN A 149 10.19 13.03 -1.83
C GLN A 149 10.87 12.46 -3.08
N LYS A 150 10.72 13.11 -4.24
CA LYS A 150 11.43 12.73 -5.46
C LYS A 150 12.95 12.72 -5.27
N ILE A 151 13.52 13.74 -4.61
CA ILE A 151 14.96 13.75 -4.29
C ILE A 151 15.34 12.59 -3.39
N GLY A 152 14.50 12.24 -2.40
CA GLY A 152 14.71 11.11 -1.50
C GLY A 152 14.81 9.79 -2.26
N ILE A 153 13.83 9.51 -3.12
CA ILE A 153 13.82 8.28 -3.96
C ILE A 153 15.00 8.31 -4.93
N ALA A 154 15.27 9.46 -5.58
CA ALA A 154 16.40 9.62 -6.49
C ALA A 154 17.73 9.33 -5.79
N SER A 155 17.91 9.80 -4.54
CA SER A 155 19.10 9.53 -3.74
C SER A 155 19.22 8.05 -3.35
N ALA A 156 18.10 7.37 -3.10
CA ALA A 156 18.07 5.94 -2.79
C ALA A 156 18.52 5.09 -4.00
N ILE A 157 18.25 5.53 -5.25
CA ILE A 157 18.57 4.75 -6.45
C ILE A 157 19.80 5.24 -7.22
N ILE A 158 20.48 6.27 -6.77
CA ILE A 158 21.60 6.90 -7.49
C ILE A 158 22.74 5.92 -7.80
N HIS A 159 22.99 4.97 -6.91
CA HIS A 159 24.03 3.95 -7.03
C HIS A 159 23.59 2.68 -7.77
N ASP A 160 22.41 2.73 -8.40
CA ASP A 160 21.82 1.65 -9.21
C ASP A 160 21.57 0.31 -8.47
N PRO A 161 20.97 0.31 -7.27
CA PRO A 161 20.73 -0.90 -6.49
C PRO A 161 19.74 -1.85 -7.17
N ASP A 162 19.84 -3.16 -6.89
CA ASP A 162 18.87 -4.16 -7.34
C ASP A 162 17.58 -4.14 -6.50
N ILE A 163 17.70 -3.73 -5.25
CA ILE A 163 16.61 -3.71 -4.26
C ILE A 163 16.34 -2.26 -3.84
N ILE A 164 15.07 -1.89 -3.74
CA ILE A 164 14.64 -0.57 -3.29
C ILE A 164 13.64 -0.72 -2.16
N VAL A 165 13.91 -0.08 -1.04
CA VAL A 165 13.07 -0.10 0.17
C VAL A 165 12.53 1.30 0.44
N LEU A 166 11.20 1.45 0.43
CA LEU A 166 10.53 2.74 0.56
C LEU A 166 9.54 2.70 1.74
N ASP A 167 9.76 3.52 2.76
CA ASP A 167 8.85 3.64 3.90
C ASP A 167 7.88 4.79 3.66
N GLU A 168 6.59 4.47 3.48
CA GLU A 168 5.49 5.42 3.25
C GLU A 168 5.80 6.46 2.15
N PRO A 169 6.15 6.05 0.91
CA PRO A 169 6.71 6.96 -0.10
C PRO A 169 5.74 8.04 -0.60
N SER A 170 4.44 7.85 -0.47
CA SER A 170 3.37 8.77 -0.94
C SER A 170 2.65 9.50 0.19
N THR A 171 2.99 9.22 1.45
CA THR A 171 2.27 9.79 2.61
C THR A 171 2.34 11.31 2.70
N GLY A 172 1.16 11.95 2.74
CA GLY A 172 0.98 13.39 2.87
C GLY A 172 1.45 14.18 1.63
N LEU A 173 1.45 13.55 0.47
CA LEU A 173 1.59 14.19 -0.83
C LEU A 173 0.22 14.56 -1.38
N ASP A 174 0.19 15.62 -2.21
CA ASP A 174 -0.98 15.94 -3.02
C ASP A 174 -1.27 14.83 -4.06
N PRO A 175 -2.50 14.74 -4.62
CA PRO A 175 -2.89 13.67 -5.54
C PRO A 175 -1.97 13.56 -6.77
N LYS A 176 -1.55 14.70 -7.35
CA LYS A 176 -0.66 14.73 -8.50
C LYS A 176 0.71 14.13 -8.17
N ALA A 177 1.29 14.54 -7.05
CA ALA A 177 2.58 14.01 -6.61
C ALA A 177 2.53 12.52 -6.29
N ARG A 178 1.41 12.01 -5.73
CA ARG A 178 1.20 10.56 -5.50
C ARG A 178 1.23 9.79 -6.82
N ILE A 179 0.49 10.24 -7.84
CA ILE A 179 0.48 9.61 -9.17
C ILE A 179 1.89 9.59 -9.76
N GLU A 180 2.64 10.68 -9.66
CA GLU A 180 4.00 10.75 -10.18
C GLU A 180 4.94 9.75 -9.46
N ILE A 181 4.87 9.65 -8.13
CA ILE A 181 5.66 8.67 -7.36
C ILE A 181 5.29 7.24 -7.74
N ARG A 182 4.00 6.93 -7.87
CA ARG A 182 3.52 5.64 -8.35
C ARG A 182 4.11 5.28 -9.71
N ASP A 183 4.05 6.20 -10.67
CA ASP A 183 4.58 5.98 -12.01
C ASP A 183 6.10 5.74 -12.01
N PHE A 184 6.85 6.41 -11.13
CA PHE A 184 8.28 6.15 -10.96
C PHE A 184 8.54 4.76 -10.39
N ILE A 185 7.78 4.32 -9.39
CA ILE A 185 7.88 2.97 -8.82
C ILE A 185 7.62 1.91 -9.91
N LEU A 186 6.56 2.07 -10.70
CA LEU A 186 6.27 1.16 -11.82
C LEU A 186 7.35 1.15 -12.90
N LYS A 187 7.97 2.30 -13.19
CA LYS A 187 9.12 2.36 -14.12
C LYS A 187 10.34 1.62 -13.57
N LEU A 188 10.62 1.73 -12.27
CA LEU A 188 11.71 1.01 -11.62
C LEU A 188 11.48 -0.51 -11.69
N LYS A 189 10.25 -0.98 -11.49
CA LYS A 189 9.88 -2.38 -11.71
C LYS A 189 10.14 -2.83 -13.13
N LYS A 190 9.71 -2.02 -14.14
CA LYS A 190 9.89 -2.36 -15.56
C LYS A 190 11.36 -2.55 -15.97
N ILE A 191 12.30 -1.90 -15.29
CA ILE A 191 13.75 -2.10 -15.50
C ILE A 191 14.34 -3.19 -14.58
N GLY A 192 13.49 -4.02 -13.96
CA GLY A 192 13.87 -5.22 -13.21
C GLY A 192 14.26 -4.99 -11.75
N LYS A 193 13.98 -3.83 -11.16
CA LYS A 193 14.25 -3.58 -9.74
C LYS A 193 13.23 -4.30 -8.85
N THR A 194 13.71 -4.84 -7.73
CA THR A 194 12.88 -5.43 -6.67
C THR A 194 12.51 -4.33 -5.68
N ILE A 195 11.23 -4.20 -5.35
CA ILE A 195 10.75 -3.08 -4.53
C ILE A 195 9.97 -3.59 -3.32
N PHE A 196 10.38 -3.16 -2.14
CA PHE A 196 9.66 -3.38 -0.89
C PHE A 196 9.21 -2.04 -0.33
N LEU A 197 7.90 -1.79 -0.31
CA LEU A 197 7.36 -0.52 0.13
C LEU A 197 6.32 -0.70 1.23
N SER A 198 6.29 0.23 2.19
CA SER A 198 5.21 0.29 3.18
C SER A 198 4.15 1.30 2.77
N SER A 199 2.90 1.03 3.17
CA SER A 199 1.81 2.00 3.14
C SER A 199 0.77 1.67 4.21
N HIS A 200 -0.01 2.65 4.60
CA HIS A 200 -1.23 2.45 5.36
C HIS A 200 -2.49 2.56 4.47
N LEU A 201 -2.32 2.89 3.19
CA LEU A 201 -3.38 3.06 2.21
C LEU A 201 -3.38 1.87 1.24
N LEU A 202 -4.42 1.06 1.35
CA LEU A 202 -4.55 -0.15 0.55
C LEU A 202 -4.63 0.16 -0.95
N TYR A 203 -5.41 1.17 -1.35
CA TYR A 203 -5.60 1.51 -2.77
C TYR A 203 -4.28 1.89 -3.46
N GLU A 204 -3.33 2.53 -2.75
CA GLU A 204 -2.02 2.87 -3.33
C GLU A 204 -1.20 1.61 -3.63
N VAL A 205 -1.28 0.63 -2.74
CA VAL A 205 -0.54 -0.63 -2.88
C VAL A 205 -1.19 -1.52 -3.95
N SER A 206 -2.52 -1.57 -4.01
CA SER A 206 -3.26 -2.41 -4.95
C SER A 206 -3.02 -2.04 -6.42
N GLU A 207 -2.67 -0.78 -6.70
CA GLU A 207 -2.38 -0.35 -8.06
C GLU A 207 -0.99 -0.74 -8.58
N ILE A 208 -0.05 -1.10 -7.69
CA ILE A 208 1.35 -1.30 -8.07
C ILE A 208 1.98 -2.61 -7.60
N ALA A 209 1.50 -3.19 -6.48
CA ALA A 209 2.11 -4.36 -5.88
C ALA A 209 1.71 -5.67 -6.59
N ASP A 210 2.65 -6.60 -6.68
CA ASP A 210 2.40 -7.97 -7.14
C ASP A 210 1.86 -8.82 -5.99
N ARG A 211 2.42 -8.62 -4.80
CA ARG A 211 1.97 -9.27 -3.56
C ARG A 211 1.88 -8.24 -2.43
N VAL A 212 1.00 -8.53 -1.50
CA VAL A 212 0.76 -7.69 -0.32
C VAL A 212 0.98 -8.50 0.94
N ALA A 213 1.78 -7.97 1.85
CA ALA A 213 1.96 -8.46 3.20
C ALA A 213 1.19 -7.55 4.15
N ILE A 214 0.14 -8.07 4.78
CA ILE A 214 -0.70 -7.33 5.75
C ILE A 214 -0.16 -7.57 7.15
N ILE A 215 0.22 -6.48 7.84
CA ILE A 215 0.71 -6.52 9.21
C ILE A 215 -0.24 -5.77 10.16
N ASN A 216 -0.50 -6.35 11.33
CA ASN A 216 -1.23 -5.69 12.40
C ASN A 216 -0.64 -6.05 13.77
N LYS A 217 -0.49 -5.06 14.65
CA LYS A 217 0.07 -5.25 16.01
C LYS A 217 1.33 -6.12 16.03
N GLY A 218 2.21 -5.91 15.07
CA GLY A 218 3.48 -6.63 14.94
C GLY A 218 3.42 -8.00 14.26
N ASN A 219 2.25 -8.54 13.98
CA ASN A 219 2.06 -9.86 13.39
C ASN A 219 1.74 -9.77 11.89
N LEU A 220 2.33 -10.67 11.09
CA LEU A 220 1.96 -10.85 9.69
C LEU A 220 0.63 -11.63 9.63
N ILE A 221 -0.41 -10.97 9.15
CA ILE A 221 -1.77 -11.52 9.08
C ILE A 221 -1.99 -12.29 7.78
N ALA A 222 -1.48 -11.73 6.66
CA ALA A 222 -1.59 -12.35 5.35
C ALA A 222 -0.41 -11.94 4.46
N PHE A 223 -0.04 -12.81 3.53
CA PHE A 223 0.93 -12.53 2.49
C PHE A 223 0.59 -13.33 1.25
N ASP A 224 0.12 -12.65 0.20
CA ASP A 224 -0.29 -13.28 -1.06
C ASP A 224 -0.42 -12.22 -2.17
N THR A 225 -0.74 -12.67 -3.39
CA THR A 225 -1.20 -11.76 -4.46
C THR A 225 -2.55 -11.15 -4.07
N LEU A 226 -2.85 -9.99 -4.67
CA LEU A 226 -4.15 -9.34 -4.42
C LEU A 226 -5.32 -10.23 -4.81
N ASP A 227 -5.25 -10.86 -5.99
CA ASP A 227 -6.29 -11.78 -6.48
C ASP A 227 -6.54 -12.95 -5.51
N ASN A 228 -5.47 -13.52 -4.93
CA ASN A 228 -5.60 -14.59 -3.94
C ASN A 228 -6.16 -14.09 -2.61
N LEU A 229 -5.82 -12.88 -2.19
CA LEU A 229 -6.39 -12.25 -0.99
C LEU A 229 -7.88 -11.98 -1.20
N GLU A 230 -8.26 -11.47 -2.37
CA GLU A 230 -9.66 -11.26 -2.74
C GLU A 230 -10.44 -12.57 -2.78
N ALA A 231 -9.87 -13.63 -3.36
CA ALA A 231 -10.51 -14.95 -3.38
C ALA A 231 -10.68 -15.59 -1.98
N LYS A 232 -9.81 -15.24 -1.03
CA LYS A 232 -9.91 -15.67 0.38
C LYS A 232 -10.92 -14.85 1.17
N ALA A 233 -11.34 -13.68 0.65
CA ALA A 233 -12.43 -12.91 1.24
C ALA A 233 -13.71 -13.73 1.17
N LYS A 234 -14.20 -14.16 2.32
CA LYS A 234 -15.45 -14.92 2.41
C LYS A 234 -16.69 -14.10 2.03
N LYS A 235 -16.53 -12.78 1.84
CA LYS A 235 -17.63 -11.85 1.59
C LYS A 235 -17.17 -10.78 0.61
N SER A 236 -17.95 -10.59 -0.44
CA SER A 236 -17.83 -9.48 -1.39
C SER A 236 -18.98 -8.51 -1.18
N ILE A 237 -18.85 -7.28 -1.65
CA ILE A 237 -19.89 -6.25 -1.53
C ILE A 237 -20.32 -5.81 -2.94
N ILE A 238 -21.60 -5.87 -3.16
CA ILE A 238 -22.23 -5.22 -4.32
C ILE A 238 -22.62 -3.80 -3.93
N HIS A 239 -22.21 -2.82 -4.72
CA HIS A 239 -22.74 -1.46 -4.67
C HIS A 239 -23.78 -1.29 -5.77
N PHE A 240 -24.92 -0.68 -5.45
CA PHE A 240 -25.89 -0.31 -6.46
C PHE A 240 -26.63 0.98 -6.09
N GLU A 241 -27.02 1.72 -7.14
CA GLU A 241 -27.78 2.96 -7.04
C GLU A 241 -29.16 2.77 -7.69
N LEU A 242 -30.20 3.30 -7.07
CA LEU A 242 -31.56 3.22 -7.58
C LEU A 242 -31.98 4.53 -8.29
N PHE A 243 -32.74 4.40 -9.37
CA PHE A 243 -33.38 5.52 -10.05
C PHE A 243 -34.50 6.09 -9.20
N GLY A 244 -34.42 7.39 -8.89
CA GLY A 244 -35.38 8.05 -8.01
C GLY A 244 -34.98 7.88 -6.54
N HIS A 245 -34.89 8.99 -5.81
CA HIS A 245 -34.48 8.98 -4.41
C HIS A 245 -35.54 8.35 -3.53
N PRO A 246 -35.26 7.32 -2.76
CA PRO A 246 -36.15 6.85 -1.72
C PRO A 246 -35.99 7.77 -0.50
N GLU A 247 -36.58 8.98 -0.52
CA GLU A 247 -36.59 9.85 0.66
C GLU A 247 -37.56 9.35 1.74
N GLU A 248 -38.53 8.53 1.37
CA GLU A 248 -39.53 7.98 2.29
C GLU A 248 -39.34 6.46 2.43
N ASN A 249 -38.92 6.03 3.63
CA ASN A 249 -38.92 4.62 4.08
C ASN A 249 -37.71 3.75 3.70
N ILE A 250 -36.49 4.29 3.77
CA ILE A 250 -35.24 3.51 3.57
C ILE A 250 -35.23 2.22 4.41
N LYS A 251 -35.68 2.27 5.67
CA LYS A 251 -35.70 1.08 6.55
C LYS A 251 -36.58 -0.06 6.03
N SER A 252 -37.76 0.24 5.49
CA SER A 252 -38.62 -0.80 4.93
C SER A 252 -38.07 -1.31 3.60
N MET A 253 -37.45 -0.44 2.81
CA MET A 253 -36.78 -0.82 1.56
C MET A 253 -35.57 -1.74 1.83
N LEU A 254 -34.73 -1.43 2.80
CA LEU A 254 -33.61 -2.28 3.21
C LEU A 254 -34.11 -3.68 3.62
N LYS A 255 -35.17 -3.75 4.41
CA LYS A 255 -35.76 -5.02 4.82
C LYS A 255 -36.30 -5.83 3.63
N ASN A 256 -37.00 -5.16 2.69
CA ASN A 256 -37.51 -5.83 1.50
C ASN A 256 -36.38 -6.33 0.59
N ILE A 257 -35.34 -5.51 0.38
CA ILE A 257 -34.14 -5.90 -0.39
C ILE A 257 -33.47 -7.10 0.30
N GLU A 258 -33.29 -7.05 1.61
CA GLU A 258 -32.71 -8.15 2.40
C GLU A 258 -33.48 -9.46 2.22
N GLU A 259 -34.81 -9.44 2.29
CA GLU A 259 -35.64 -10.62 2.09
C GLU A 259 -35.48 -11.21 0.67
N ILE A 260 -35.36 -10.36 -0.35
CA ILE A 260 -35.17 -10.78 -1.75
C ILE A 260 -33.79 -11.37 -2.00
N VAL A 261 -32.74 -10.74 -1.50
CA VAL A 261 -31.35 -11.08 -1.85
C VAL A 261 -30.74 -12.14 -0.95
N TYR A 262 -31.23 -12.27 0.30
CA TYR A 262 -30.66 -13.19 1.29
C TYR A 262 -30.46 -14.63 0.77
N PRO A 263 -31.45 -15.29 0.13
CA PRO A 263 -31.28 -16.64 -0.39
C PRO A 263 -30.19 -16.77 -1.46
N LEU A 264 -29.81 -15.66 -2.07
CA LEU A 264 -28.91 -15.59 -3.21
C LEU A 264 -27.48 -15.17 -2.82
N THR A 265 -27.27 -14.71 -1.60
CA THR A 265 -25.96 -14.21 -1.16
C THR A 265 -24.92 -15.32 -0.95
N GLY A 266 -25.36 -16.55 -0.69
CA GLY A 266 -24.49 -17.70 -0.43
C GLY A 266 -23.73 -17.63 0.90
N ILE A 267 -24.19 -16.80 1.86
CA ILE A 267 -23.56 -16.60 3.16
C ILE A 267 -24.55 -16.92 4.32
N SER A 268 -24.06 -17.20 5.57
CA SER A 268 -24.89 -17.52 6.74
C SER A 268 -25.46 -16.28 7.47
N ARG A 269 -26.54 -16.44 8.27
CA ARG A 269 -27.49 -15.40 8.70
C ARG A 269 -27.04 -14.46 9.83
N ASP A 270 -25.76 -14.28 10.11
CA ASP A 270 -25.32 -13.63 11.36
C ASP A 270 -25.05 -12.10 11.27
N LEU A 271 -25.42 -11.41 10.19
CA LEU A 271 -25.10 -10.00 9.96
C LEU A 271 -26.20 -9.25 9.19
N ASN A 272 -26.19 -7.92 9.25
CA ASN A 272 -26.97 -7.07 8.35
C ASN A 272 -26.43 -7.18 6.92
N TRP A 273 -27.24 -7.72 6.00
CA TRP A 273 -26.85 -8.06 4.63
C TRP A 273 -26.89 -6.89 3.67
N VAL A 274 -27.73 -5.92 3.98
CA VAL A 274 -27.98 -4.77 3.14
C VAL A 274 -27.81 -3.51 3.97
N ASN A 275 -26.98 -2.60 3.46
CA ASN A 275 -26.74 -1.29 4.06
C ASN A 275 -27.09 -0.19 3.06
N TYR A 276 -27.34 1.01 3.54
CA TYR A 276 -27.51 2.21 2.73
C TYR A 276 -26.58 3.32 3.25
N ILE A 277 -25.80 3.89 2.36
CA ILE A 277 -24.91 5.01 2.64
C ILE A 277 -25.61 6.29 2.23
N GLU A 278 -26.10 7.06 3.20
CA GLU A 278 -26.91 8.29 2.95
C GLU A 278 -26.15 9.34 2.14
N GLU A 279 -24.85 9.52 2.39
CA GLU A 279 -24.03 10.54 1.73
C GLU A 279 -23.86 10.31 0.23
N SER A 280 -23.64 9.06 -0.18
CA SER A 280 -23.45 8.68 -1.59
C SER A 280 -24.69 8.10 -2.26
N LYS A 281 -25.78 7.88 -1.49
CA LYS A 281 -27.04 7.26 -1.93
C LYS A 281 -26.87 5.85 -2.50
N ILE A 282 -25.84 5.12 -2.05
CA ILE A 282 -25.48 3.78 -2.51
C ILE A 282 -26.04 2.73 -1.54
N PHE A 283 -26.66 1.69 -2.09
CA PHE A 283 -26.98 0.46 -1.38
C PHE A 283 -25.81 -0.52 -1.46
N GLN A 284 -25.56 -1.24 -0.39
CA GLN A 284 -24.54 -2.28 -0.28
C GLN A 284 -25.18 -3.62 0.04
N ILE A 285 -24.83 -4.67 -0.71
CA ILE A 285 -25.24 -6.05 -0.44
C ILE A 285 -23.99 -6.89 -0.23
N PHE A 286 -23.90 -7.59 0.89
CA PHE A 286 -22.85 -8.57 1.14
C PHE A 286 -23.21 -9.91 0.52
N PHE A 287 -22.27 -10.55 -0.18
CA PHE A 287 -22.43 -11.85 -0.83
C PHE A 287 -21.10 -12.64 -0.85
N ASN A 288 -21.14 -13.89 -1.30
CA ASN A 288 -19.98 -14.79 -1.29
C ASN A 288 -18.93 -14.54 -2.39
N GLY A 289 -19.06 -13.49 -3.20
CA GLY A 289 -18.12 -13.14 -4.27
C GLY A 289 -18.25 -13.95 -5.56
N HIS A 290 -19.12 -14.96 -5.63
CA HIS A 290 -19.32 -15.72 -6.86
C HIS A 290 -20.13 -14.94 -7.90
N SER A 291 -19.63 -14.90 -9.14
CA SER A 291 -20.29 -14.17 -10.25
C SER A 291 -21.72 -14.64 -10.53
N GLU A 292 -22.03 -15.92 -10.31
CA GLU A 292 -23.38 -16.46 -10.44
C GLU A 292 -24.33 -15.83 -9.41
N ASN A 293 -23.91 -15.71 -8.16
CA ASN A 293 -24.72 -15.08 -7.11
C ASN A 293 -24.88 -13.58 -7.36
N GLN A 294 -23.85 -12.91 -7.86
CA GLN A 294 -23.93 -11.51 -8.28
C GLN A 294 -25.00 -11.31 -9.35
N LEU A 295 -25.00 -12.16 -10.38
CA LEU A 295 -26.00 -12.12 -11.45
C LEU A 295 -27.41 -12.39 -10.92
N ASN A 296 -27.57 -13.43 -10.10
CA ASN A 296 -28.85 -13.80 -9.50
C ASN A 296 -29.40 -12.68 -8.62
N ILE A 297 -28.57 -12.00 -7.83
CA ILE A 297 -28.96 -10.84 -7.03
C ILE A 297 -29.44 -9.70 -7.92
N PHE A 298 -28.71 -9.38 -8.99
CA PHE A 298 -29.08 -8.33 -9.94
C PHE A 298 -30.43 -8.62 -10.59
N GLU A 299 -30.62 -9.84 -11.11
CA GLU A 299 -31.89 -10.24 -11.73
C GLU A 299 -33.05 -10.22 -10.72
N ALA A 300 -32.82 -10.65 -9.48
CA ALA A 300 -33.87 -10.66 -8.45
C ALA A 300 -34.33 -9.23 -8.12
N LEU A 301 -33.40 -8.28 -8.01
CA LEU A 301 -33.75 -6.88 -7.79
C LEU A 301 -34.56 -6.31 -8.93
N LEU A 302 -34.18 -6.55 -10.20
CA LEU A 302 -34.93 -6.09 -11.38
C LEU A 302 -36.34 -6.71 -11.44
N LYS A 303 -36.46 -8.02 -11.18
CA LYS A 303 -37.77 -8.75 -11.16
C LYS A 303 -38.71 -8.21 -10.09
N ASN A 304 -38.18 -7.68 -8.99
CA ASN A 304 -38.98 -7.07 -7.91
C ASN A 304 -39.21 -5.55 -8.11
N GLY A 305 -38.91 -5.04 -9.31
CA GLY A 305 -39.26 -3.67 -9.70
C GLY A 305 -38.26 -2.60 -9.31
N TYR A 306 -37.07 -2.97 -8.79
CA TYR A 306 -36.02 -1.99 -8.52
C TYR A 306 -35.37 -1.52 -9.81
N ARG A 307 -35.39 -0.20 -10.03
CA ARG A 307 -34.77 0.45 -11.21
C ARG A 307 -33.32 0.84 -10.85
N ILE A 308 -32.38 0.04 -11.30
CA ILE A 308 -30.97 0.20 -10.98
C ILE A 308 -30.28 1.10 -12.01
N ILE A 309 -29.55 2.14 -11.56
CA ILE A 309 -28.74 3.02 -12.39
C ILE A 309 -27.32 2.49 -12.50
N GLU A 310 -26.75 2.09 -11.35
CA GLU A 310 -25.41 1.52 -11.26
C GLU A 310 -25.46 0.23 -10.46
N PHE A 311 -24.66 -0.77 -10.87
CA PHE A 311 -24.50 -2.04 -10.17
C PHE A 311 -23.08 -2.53 -10.37
N SER A 312 -22.29 -2.51 -9.33
CA SER A 312 -20.85 -2.81 -9.39
C SER A 312 -20.38 -3.60 -8.17
N VAL A 313 -19.30 -4.36 -8.34
CA VAL A 313 -18.51 -4.90 -7.24
C VAL A 313 -17.22 -4.10 -7.21
N PRO A 314 -17.09 -3.11 -6.33
CA PRO A 314 -15.91 -2.26 -6.30
C PRO A 314 -14.70 -3.07 -5.84
N LYS A 315 -13.69 -3.17 -6.71
CA LYS A 315 -12.44 -3.89 -6.40
C LYS A 315 -11.72 -3.28 -5.18
N ALA A 316 -11.69 -1.96 -5.09
CA ALA A 316 -11.07 -1.25 -3.97
C ALA A 316 -11.79 -1.51 -2.63
N GLY A 317 -13.13 -1.48 -2.62
CA GLY A 317 -13.90 -1.71 -1.39
C GLY A 317 -13.80 -3.13 -0.84
N LEU A 318 -13.61 -4.13 -1.70
CA LEU A 318 -13.41 -5.52 -1.29
C LEU A 318 -12.13 -5.69 -0.46
N LEU A 319 -11.04 -5.14 -0.98
CA LEU A 319 -9.72 -5.18 -0.31
C LEU A 319 -9.71 -4.35 0.98
N GLU A 320 -10.39 -3.19 1.02
CA GLU A 320 -10.51 -2.37 2.23
C GLU A 320 -11.28 -3.10 3.33
N ASN A 321 -12.38 -3.77 2.99
CA ASN A 321 -13.14 -4.57 3.95
C ASN A 321 -12.35 -5.77 4.45
N LEU A 322 -11.66 -6.49 3.55
CA LEU A 322 -10.71 -7.54 3.93
C LEU A 322 -9.65 -7.03 4.90
N PHE A 323 -9.07 -5.89 4.57
CA PHE A 323 -8.07 -5.27 5.41
C PHE A 323 -8.65 -4.92 6.79
N LEU A 324 -9.86 -4.33 6.84
CA LEU A 324 -10.54 -4.00 8.08
C LEU A 324 -10.92 -5.25 8.89
N GLU A 325 -11.43 -6.30 8.24
CA GLU A 325 -11.72 -7.59 8.89
C GLU A 325 -10.46 -8.26 9.44
N MET A 326 -9.36 -8.25 8.68
CA MET A 326 -8.08 -8.82 9.11
C MET A 326 -7.40 -8.01 10.22
N VAL A 327 -7.60 -6.69 10.24
CA VAL A 327 -7.01 -5.79 11.24
C VAL A 327 -7.85 -5.74 12.51
N ASN A 328 -9.19 -5.92 12.44
CA ASN A 328 -10.12 -5.91 13.57
C ASN A 328 -11.04 -7.16 13.57
N PRO A 329 -10.51 -8.36 13.83
CA PRO A 329 -11.32 -9.60 13.81
C PRO A 329 -12.38 -9.67 14.93
N GLU A 330 -12.25 -8.87 16.00
CA GLU A 330 -13.20 -8.80 17.11
C GLU A 330 -14.20 -7.63 16.99
N GLY A 331 -14.00 -6.77 16.00
CA GLY A 331 -14.93 -5.68 15.72
C GLY A 331 -16.21 -6.22 15.15
N ASN A 332 -17.25 -6.37 15.97
CA ASN A 332 -18.61 -6.21 15.49
C ASN A 332 -18.59 -5.00 14.57
N LEU A 333 -18.88 -5.20 13.29
CA LEU A 333 -19.10 -4.12 12.34
C LEU A 333 -20.39 -3.35 12.75
N ASN A 334 -20.35 -2.77 13.94
CA ASN A 334 -21.24 -1.68 14.28
C ASN A 334 -20.77 -0.49 13.45
N PHE A 335 -21.25 -0.43 12.21
CA PHE A 335 -21.27 0.79 11.41
C PHE A 335 -22.23 1.80 12.08
N ASN A 336 -21.95 2.15 13.34
CA ASN A 336 -22.49 3.35 13.95
C ASN A 336 -21.58 4.50 13.53
N ASN A 337 -22.12 5.36 12.76
CA ASN A 337 -21.86 6.69 12.18
C ASN A 337 -20.73 7.59 12.72
N ASN A 338 -19.78 7.13 13.55
CA ASN A 338 -18.78 8.03 14.16
C ASN A 338 -17.35 7.88 13.63
N ASN A 339 -17.05 6.90 12.74
CA ASN A 339 -15.71 6.77 12.16
C ASN A 339 -15.60 7.22 10.69
N HIS A 340 -16.71 7.62 10.08
CA HIS A 340 -16.71 8.19 8.71
C HIS A 340 -16.11 9.59 8.62
N SER A 341 -15.93 10.32 9.73
CA SER A 341 -15.31 11.64 9.70
C SER A 341 -13.84 11.64 9.23
N ASN A 342 -13.13 10.52 9.32
CA ASN A 342 -11.74 10.42 8.83
C ASN A 342 -11.63 9.91 7.39
N LEU A 343 -12.58 9.13 6.88
CA LEU A 343 -12.60 8.69 5.48
C LEU A 343 -13.18 9.77 4.56
N ASN A 344 -14.18 10.53 5.03
CA ASN A 344 -14.78 11.62 4.29
C ASN A 344 -13.90 12.86 4.14
N ASN A 345 -12.92 13.06 5.02
CA ASN A 345 -11.92 14.11 4.81
C ASN A 345 -11.03 13.84 3.59
N VAL A 346 -10.77 12.59 3.26
CA VAL A 346 -10.00 12.22 2.06
C VAL A 346 -10.84 12.40 0.79
N HIS A 347 -12.15 12.09 0.82
CA HIS A 347 -13.04 12.31 -0.33
C HIS A 347 -13.47 13.78 -0.49
N LYS A 348 -13.67 14.54 0.61
CA LYS A 348 -13.99 15.97 0.52
C LYS A 348 -12.82 16.83 0.03
N GLU A 349 -11.58 16.46 0.33
CA GLU A 349 -10.41 17.12 -0.24
C GLU A 349 -10.28 16.88 -1.75
N LEU A 350 -10.81 15.78 -2.28
CA LEU A 350 -10.78 15.47 -3.72
C LEU A 350 -11.89 16.16 -4.55
N ILE A 351 -12.98 16.58 -3.92
CA ILE A 351 -14.15 17.17 -4.65
C ILE A 351 -14.17 18.70 -4.56
N VAL A 352 -13.52 19.32 -3.57
CA VAL A 352 -13.58 20.78 -3.38
C VAL A 352 -12.56 21.54 -4.24
N GLU A 353 -11.56 20.89 -4.83
CA GLU A 353 -10.58 21.54 -5.71
C GLU A 353 -10.92 21.50 -7.22
N GLU A 354 -12.04 20.87 -7.64
CA GLU A 354 -12.47 20.95 -9.04
C GLU A 354 -13.42 22.13 -9.37
N VAL A 355 -13.71 23.01 -8.41
CA VAL A 355 -14.65 24.16 -8.60
C VAL A 355 -14.08 25.46 -8.03
N GLN A 356 -12.80 25.74 -8.26
CA GLN A 356 -12.31 27.13 -8.23
C GLN A 356 -11.21 27.36 -9.25
#